data_27a0b3bbc4c22d2886eb4cd5303e0a9c
#
_entry.id   27a0b3bbc4c22d2886eb4cd5303e0a9c
#
_cell.length_a   1.000
_cell.length_b   1.000
_cell.length_c   1.000
_cell.angle_alpha   90.00
_cell.angle_beta   90.00
_cell.angle_gamma   90.00
#
_symmetry.space_group_name_H-M   'P 1'
#
loop_
_entity.id
_entity.type
_entity.pdbx_description
1 polymer ?
#
loop_
_entity_poly.entity_id
_entity_poly.type
_entity_poly.pdbx_seq_one_letter_code
_entity_poly.pdbx_strand_id
1 'polypeptide(L)'
;TVGYFNLQANSLPGLRLWLDANNINGDATADSLANGSVITQWIDQSGNTNNAGQGTANAKPTYAASALNNMGVVRFTAAQSLDITSSNDFSTVIAVMNQASGQSAETKPLGSNIFATTSAGKFGMKRQGSAWMDSGISSHSPALITMQLHPGNYALYVNGINKGTGTDPVAPTSATKVGNDFAGDIAELIAYDSALSEGVRHKVEGYLAHKWGLESSLPSTHTYKVGKPAFGGAQVLTFQPLSDKQAGQ
;
A
#
# COMPACT_ATOMS: atom_id res chain seq x y z
N THR A 1 1.23 -10.33 -22.55
CA THR A 1 1.25 -11.11 -21.30
C THR A 1 1.82 -10.19 -20.25
N VAL A 2 0.96 -9.58 -19.41
CA VAL A 2 1.38 -8.79 -18.26
C VAL A 2 1.89 -9.80 -17.24
N GLY A 3 3.21 -9.89 -17.09
CA GLY A 3 3.82 -10.76 -16.09
C GLY A 3 3.41 -10.29 -14.69
N TYR A 4 2.79 -11.16 -13.93
CA TYR A 4 2.47 -10.93 -12.52
C TYR A 4 3.75 -10.66 -11.74
N PHE A 5 3.83 -9.47 -11.17
CA PHE A 5 4.83 -9.16 -10.16
C PHE A 5 4.34 -9.74 -8.84
N ASN A 6 4.73 -10.97 -8.55
CA ASN A 6 4.53 -11.53 -7.22
C ASN A 6 5.58 -10.92 -6.30
N LEU A 7 5.17 -9.97 -5.45
CA LEU A 7 5.96 -9.61 -4.29
C LEU A 7 6.04 -10.89 -3.46
N GLN A 8 7.20 -11.54 -3.42
CA GLN A 8 7.36 -12.71 -2.54
C GLN A 8 7.23 -12.17 -1.11
N ALA A 9 6.07 -12.37 -0.50
CA ALA A 9 5.76 -11.88 0.85
C ALA A 9 6.87 -12.20 1.86
N ASN A 10 7.56 -13.32 1.64
CA ASN A 10 8.66 -13.79 2.49
C ASN A 10 9.99 -13.05 2.29
N SER A 11 10.11 -12.16 1.29
CA SER A 11 11.37 -11.46 1.00
C SER A 11 11.54 -10.13 1.72
N LEU A 12 10.49 -9.63 2.39
CA LEU A 12 10.51 -8.34 3.08
C LEU A 12 10.21 -8.56 4.58
N PRO A 13 11.21 -8.43 5.44
CA PRO A 13 11.03 -8.63 6.88
C PRO A 13 10.06 -7.58 7.45
N GLY A 14 9.24 -7.99 8.41
CA GLY A 14 8.30 -7.09 9.09
C GLY A 14 6.99 -6.84 8.34
N LEU A 15 6.74 -7.48 7.19
CA LEU A 15 5.46 -7.41 6.51
C LEU A 15 4.33 -7.98 7.39
N ARG A 16 3.26 -7.19 7.61
CA ARG A 16 2.13 -7.56 8.49
C ARG A 16 0.80 -7.60 7.77
N LEU A 17 0.63 -6.80 6.75
CA LEU A 17 -0.61 -6.73 5.98
C LEU A 17 -0.28 -6.44 4.52
N TRP A 18 -0.92 -7.15 3.61
CA TRP A 18 -0.85 -6.87 2.18
C TRP A 18 -2.20 -7.18 1.54
N LEU A 19 -2.91 -6.11 1.18
CA LEU A 19 -4.22 -6.15 0.51
C LEU A 19 -4.06 -5.63 -0.92
N ASP A 20 -4.29 -6.49 -1.90
CA ASP A 20 -4.19 -6.19 -3.33
C ASP A 20 -5.57 -6.28 -3.98
N ALA A 21 -6.09 -5.16 -4.50
CA ALA A 21 -7.41 -5.14 -5.13
C ALA A 21 -7.45 -5.91 -6.47
N ASN A 22 -6.29 -6.16 -7.08
CA ASN A 22 -6.20 -7.00 -8.27
C ASN A 22 -6.18 -8.50 -7.94
N ASN A 23 -6.19 -8.86 -6.66
CA ASN A 23 -6.21 -10.24 -6.15
C ASN A 23 -6.92 -10.27 -4.79
N ILE A 24 -8.23 -10.04 -4.81
CA ILE A 24 -9.09 -9.96 -3.60
C ILE A 24 -9.12 -11.28 -2.85
N ASN A 25 -9.15 -12.39 -3.57
CA ASN A 25 -9.27 -13.75 -3.03
C ASN A 25 -7.92 -14.38 -2.59
N GLY A 26 -6.79 -13.72 -2.86
CA GLY A 26 -5.46 -14.15 -2.44
C GLY A 26 -4.91 -15.39 -3.14
N ASP A 27 -5.46 -15.78 -4.30
CA ASP A 27 -5.06 -17.01 -5.03
C ASP A 27 -3.87 -16.79 -5.99
N ALA A 28 -3.22 -15.63 -5.92
CA ALA A 28 -2.11 -15.19 -6.76
C ALA A 28 -2.46 -15.04 -8.26
N THR A 29 -3.74 -14.93 -8.59
CA THR A 29 -4.22 -14.61 -9.94
C THR A 29 -5.01 -13.29 -9.94
N ALA A 30 -5.07 -12.61 -11.09
CA ALA A 30 -5.88 -11.40 -11.19
C ALA A 30 -7.37 -11.75 -11.13
N ASP A 31 -8.07 -11.07 -10.26
CA ASP A 31 -9.51 -11.16 -10.22
C ASP A 31 -10.16 -10.52 -11.46
N SER A 32 -11.21 -11.15 -11.95
CA SER A 32 -12.08 -10.64 -13.00
C SER A 32 -13.50 -10.34 -12.48
N LEU A 33 -13.59 -9.73 -11.31
CA LEU A 33 -14.87 -9.40 -10.69
C LEU A 33 -15.63 -8.37 -11.52
N ALA A 34 -16.96 -8.53 -11.60
CA ALA A 34 -17.80 -7.55 -12.26
C ALA A 34 -17.79 -6.21 -11.52
N ASN A 35 -17.91 -5.11 -12.25
CA ASN A 35 -18.05 -3.79 -11.65
C ASN A 35 -19.26 -3.73 -10.71
N GLY A 36 -19.08 -3.25 -9.49
CA GLY A 36 -20.10 -3.22 -8.45
C GLY A 36 -20.22 -4.50 -7.61
N SER A 37 -19.41 -5.54 -7.87
CA SER A 37 -19.36 -6.74 -7.01
C SER A 37 -19.10 -6.36 -5.56
N VAL A 38 -19.89 -6.89 -4.64
CA VAL A 38 -19.77 -6.63 -3.21
C VAL A 38 -18.57 -7.38 -2.64
N ILE A 39 -17.69 -6.67 -1.92
CA ILE A 39 -16.52 -7.26 -1.27
C ILE A 39 -16.88 -7.60 0.19
N THR A 40 -17.03 -8.90 0.45
CA THR A 40 -17.28 -9.41 1.80
C THR A 40 -15.97 -9.63 2.57
N GLN A 41 -14.91 -9.99 1.87
CA GLN A 41 -13.59 -10.25 2.43
C GLN A 41 -12.52 -9.86 1.41
N TRP A 42 -11.44 -9.29 1.90
CA TRP A 42 -10.21 -8.98 1.17
C TRP A 42 -9.07 -9.73 1.85
N ILE A 43 -8.50 -10.70 1.15
CA ILE A 43 -7.54 -11.63 1.71
C ILE A 43 -6.17 -10.96 1.88
N ASP A 44 -5.60 -11.10 3.06
CA ASP A 44 -4.23 -10.68 3.38
C ASP A 44 -3.20 -11.62 2.74
N GLN A 45 -2.39 -11.10 1.86
CA GLN A 45 -1.35 -11.83 1.15
C GLN A 45 0.02 -11.80 1.85
N SER A 46 0.10 -11.18 3.03
CA SER A 46 1.35 -11.11 3.82
C SER A 46 1.75 -12.45 4.45
N GLY A 47 0.83 -13.40 4.51
CA GLY A 47 0.99 -14.68 5.21
C GLY A 47 0.62 -14.62 6.70
N ASN A 48 0.20 -13.45 7.22
CA ASN A 48 -0.17 -13.30 8.64
C ASN A 48 -1.67 -13.51 8.90
N THR A 49 -2.47 -13.80 7.86
CA THR A 49 -3.92 -14.05 7.95
C THR A 49 -4.73 -12.87 8.54
N ASN A 50 -4.24 -11.65 8.35
CA ASN A 50 -4.92 -10.40 8.76
C ASN A 50 -5.99 -9.98 7.75
N ASN A 51 -6.84 -10.92 7.34
CA ASN A 51 -7.88 -10.68 6.36
C ASN A 51 -8.81 -9.54 6.80
N ALA A 52 -9.20 -8.71 5.84
CA ALA A 52 -10.14 -7.62 6.06
C ALA A 52 -11.55 -8.06 5.63
N GLY A 53 -12.52 -8.08 6.53
CA GLY A 53 -13.86 -8.62 6.29
C GLY A 53 -15.01 -7.76 6.81
N GLN A 54 -16.22 -7.95 6.24
CA GLN A 54 -17.43 -7.24 6.67
C GLN A 54 -18.65 -8.16 6.61
N GLY A 55 -19.28 -8.33 7.77
CA GLY A 55 -20.51 -9.13 7.89
C GLY A 55 -21.80 -8.35 7.56
N THR A 56 -21.82 -7.04 7.81
CA THR A 56 -23.01 -6.20 7.63
C THR A 56 -23.18 -5.80 6.16
N ALA A 57 -24.31 -6.14 5.55
CA ALA A 57 -24.53 -5.99 4.12
C ALA A 57 -24.28 -4.55 3.60
N ASN A 58 -24.84 -3.54 4.28
CA ASN A 58 -24.74 -2.14 3.85
C ASN A 58 -23.39 -1.48 4.15
N ALA A 59 -22.53 -2.14 4.95
CA ALA A 59 -21.20 -1.67 5.28
C ALA A 59 -20.10 -2.25 4.38
N LYS A 60 -20.43 -3.13 3.45
CA LYS A 60 -19.50 -3.76 2.52
C LYS A 60 -19.12 -2.81 1.40
N PRO A 61 -17.83 -2.64 1.07
CA PRO A 61 -17.40 -1.90 -0.11
C PRO A 61 -17.67 -2.71 -1.39
N THR A 62 -17.43 -2.10 -2.54
CA THR A 62 -17.63 -2.70 -3.84
C THR A 62 -16.34 -2.74 -4.66
N TYR A 63 -16.30 -3.62 -5.64
CA TYR A 63 -15.24 -3.67 -6.64
C TYR A 63 -15.55 -2.69 -7.77
N ALA A 64 -14.59 -1.86 -8.14
CA ALA A 64 -14.65 -1.00 -9.30
C ALA A 64 -13.68 -1.52 -10.35
N ALA A 65 -14.21 -2.20 -11.38
CA ALA A 65 -13.42 -2.82 -12.43
C ALA A 65 -12.70 -1.78 -13.29
N SER A 66 -11.48 -2.08 -13.73
CA SER A 66 -10.68 -1.24 -14.66
C SER A 66 -10.54 0.22 -14.23
N ALA A 67 -10.59 0.50 -12.93
CA ALA A 67 -10.62 1.86 -12.40
C ALA A 67 -9.26 2.55 -12.39
N LEU A 68 -8.15 1.78 -12.26
CA LEU A 68 -6.79 2.32 -12.27
C LEU A 68 -5.86 1.39 -13.06
N ASN A 69 -5.18 1.93 -14.07
CA ASN A 69 -4.25 1.18 -14.94
C ASN A 69 -4.85 -0.14 -15.49
N ASN A 70 -6.13 -0.12 -15.90
CA ASN A 70 -6.91 -1.27 -16.35
C ASN A 70 -7.08 -2.40 -15.31
N MET A 71 -6.77 -2.14 -14.05
CA MET A 71 -7.00 -3.03 -12.91
C MET A 71 -8.14 -2.52 -12.04
N GLY A 72 -8.74 -3.43 -11.28
CA GLY A 72 -9.81 -3.06 -10.35
C GLY A 72 -9.28 -2.50 -9.04
N VAL A 73 -10.16 -1.77 -8.35
CA VAL A 73 -9.90 -1.22 -7.02
C VAL A 73 -11.05 -1.55 -6.08
N VAL A 74 -10.81 -1.51 -4.77
CA VAL A 74 -11.89 -1.58 -3.78
C VAL A 74 -12.40 -0.16 -3.53
N ARG A 75 -13.68 0.05 -3.80
CA ARG A 75 -14.37 1.34 -3.67
C ARG A 75 -15.23 1.38 -2.43
N PHE A 76 -14.97 2.39 -1.61
CA PHE A 76 -15.68 2.66 -0.37
C PHE A 76 -16.56 3.90 -0.50
N THR A 77 -17.70 3.88 0.19
CA THR A 77 -18.42 5.08 0.64
C THR A 77 -18.09 5.33 2.11
N ALA A 78 -18.37 6.51 2.65
CA ALA A 78 -18.07 6.86 4.03
C ALA A 78 -18.70 5.93 5.09
N ALA A 79 -19.78 5.22 4.73
CA ALA A 79 -20.46 4.26 5.60
C ALA A 79 -19.91 2.83 5.52
N GLN A 80 -18.90 2.60 4.68
CA GLN A 80 -18.36 1.27 4.40
C GLN A 80 -16.98 1.09 5.01
N SER A 81 -16.71 -0.11 5.49
CA SER A 81 -15.39 -0.49 6.02
C SER A 81 -15.23 -2.01 6.01
N LEU A 82 -13.99 -2.47 6.06
CA LEU A 82 -13.63 -3.86 6.33
C LEU A 82 -12.88 -3.93 7.67
N ASP A 83 -13.26 -4.85 8.54
CA ASP A 83 -12.60 -5.08 9.81
C ASP A 83 -11.41 -6.03 9.60
N ILE A 84 -10.23 -5.65 10.10
CA ILE A 84 -9.02 -6.50 10.08
C ILE A 84 -9.12 -7.47 11.26
N THR A 85 -8.87 -8.75 11.00
CA THR A 85 -9.07 -9.85 11.96
C THR A 85 -8.21 -9.68 13.23
N SER A 86 -7.04 -9.07 13.12
CA SER A 86 -6.14 -8.82 14.27
C SER A 86 -5.76 -7.35 14.32
N SER A 87 -5.67 -6.78 15.51
CA SER A 87 -5.05 -5.48 15.68
C SER A 87 -3.54 -5.64 15.51
N ASN A 88 -2.96 -4.90 14.59
CA ASN A 88 -1.52 -4.89 14.37
C ASN A 88 -0.99 -3.47 14.50
N ASP A 89 0.15 -3.35 15.14
CA ASP A 89 0.90 -2.11 15.21
C ASP A 89 1.71 -1.96 13.94
N PHE A 90 1.42 -0.90 13.18
CA PHE A 90 2.12 -0.59 11.95
C PHE A 90 3.03 0.61 12.12
N SER A 91 4.28 0.46 11.70
CA SER A 91 5.28 1.55 11.67
C SER A 91 5.49 2.10 10.27
N THR A 92 5.24 1.30 9.23
CA THR A 92 5.20 1.79 7.85
C THR A 92 3.93 1.30 7.18
N VAL A 93 3.23 2.21 6.51
CA VAL A 93 2.09 1.89 5.65
C VAL A 93 2.29 2.57 4.30
N ILE A 94 2.13 1.79 3.24
CA ILE A 94 2.24 2.25 1.86
C ILE A 94 0.97 1.87 1.13
N ALA A 95 0.30 2.83 0.50
CA ALA A 95 -0.94 2.58 -0.22
C ALA A 95 -1.00 3.34 -1.54
N VAL A 96 -1.68 2.74 -2.51
CA VAL A 96 -2.16 3.43 -3.71
C VAL A 96 -3.65 3.65 -3.55
N MET A 97 -4.06 4.91 -3.51
CA MET A 97 -5.45 5.28 -3.25
C MET A 97 -5.80 6.68 -3.76
N ASN A 98 -7.09 6.97 -3.83
CA ASN A 98 -7.62 8.33 -3.98
C ASN A 98 -8.91 8.48 -3.19
N GLN A 99 -9.19 9.71 -2.76
CA GLN A 99 -10.45 10.10 -2.13
C GLN A 99 -11.47 10.52 -3.19
N ALA A 100 -12.73 10.18 -2.99
CA ALA A 100 -13.81 10.68 -3.83
C ALA A 100 -13.94 12.21 -3.72
N SER A 101 -14.29 12.87 -4.81
CA SER A 101 -14.56 14.31 -4.80
C SER A 101 -15.76 14.65 -3.91
N GLY A 102 -15.76 15.84 -3.31
CA GLY A 102 -16.84 16.29 -2.42
C GLY A 102 -16.72 15.84 -0.97
N GLN A 103 -15.69 15.10 -0.61
CA GLN A 103 -15.39 14.82 0.80
C GLN A 103 -14.83 16.06 1.47
N SER A 104 -15.52 16.54 2.49
CA SER A 104 -15.15 17.75 3.26
C SER A 104 -14.68 17.44 4.69
N ALA A 105 -14.66 16.18 5.08
CA ALA A 105 -14.24 15.72 6.40
C ALA A 105 -12.88 15.02 6.34
N GLU A 106 -12.21 14.99 7.48
CA GLU A 106 -11.05 14.13 7.69
C GLU A 106 -11.45 12.67 7.53
N THR A 107 -10.73 11.91 6.72
CA THR A 107 -11.02 10.49 6.46
C THR A 107 -9.84 9.61 6.83
N LYS A 108 -10.13 8.35 7.16
CA LYS A 108 -9.15 7.41 7.72
C LYS A 108 -9.17 6.10 6.92
N PRO A 109 -8.51 6.05 5.76
CA PRO A 109 -8.50 4.85 4.91
C PRO A 109 -7.93 3.61 5.61
N LEU A 110 -7.06 3.78 6.61
CA LEU A 110 -6.59 2.69 7.45
C LEU A 110 -6.50 3.13 8.92
N GLY A 111 -7.21 2.42 9.79
CA GLY A 111 -7.20 2.65 11.24
C GLY A 111 -7.73 4.02 11.65
N SER A 112 -7.45 4.40 12.89
CA SER A 112 -7.99 5.64 13.46
C SER A 112 -7.09 6.87 13.32
N ASN A 113 -5.77 6.71 13.10
CA ASN A 113 -4.83 7.83 13.15
C ASN A 113 -3.61 7.68 12.21
N ILE A 114 -3.67 6.79 11.21
CA ILE A 114 -2.48 6.45 10.43
C ILE A 114 -2.48 7.19 9.09
N PHE A 115 -3.50 6.99 8.28
CA PHE A 115 -3.71 7.75 7.06
C PHE A 115 -4.92 8.62 7.20
N ALA A 116 -4.82 9.82 6.68
CA ALA A 116 -5.96 10.68 6.59
C ALA A 116 -5.87 11.54 5.34
N THR A 117 -7.03 11.98 4.87
CA THR A 117 -7.11 13.11 3.97
C THR A 117 -7.60 14.30 4.77
N THR A 118 -7.06 15.48 4.49
CA THR A 118 -7.48 16.70 5.16
C THR A 118 -8.87 17.11 4.68
N SER A 119 -9.56 17.94 5.47
CA SER A 119 -10.82 18.55 5.05
C SER A 119 -10.70 19.44 3.80
N ALA A 120 -9.49 19.81 3.40
CA ALA A 120 -9.21 20.55 2.18
C ALA A 120 -9.03 19.64 0.94
N GLY A 121 -9.31 18.33 1.03
CA GLY A 121 -9.14 17.38 -0.07
C GLY A 121 -7.69 17.18 -0.47
N LYS A 122 -6.80 17.15 0.50
CA LYS A 122 -5.36 16.87 0.34
C LYS A 122 -4.99 15.59 1.06
N PHE A 123 -3.99 14.87 0.56
CA PHE A 123 -3.35 13.85 1.37
C PHE A 123 -2.67 14.50 2.56
N GLY A 124 -2.81 13.89 3.70
CA GLY A 124 -2.24 14.42 4.94
C GLY A 124 -2.06 13.33 5.97
N MET A 125 -1.45 13.72 7.07
CA MET A 125 -1.23 12.85 8.22
C MET A 125 -1.45 13.66 9.49
N LYS A 126 -2.10 13.04 10.46
CA LYS A 126 -2.27 13.62 11.78
C LYS A 126 -2.01 12.56 12.83
N ARG A 127 -1.16 12.88 13.79
CA ARG A 127 -0.97 12.07 14.99
C ARG A 127 -1.69 12.70 16.16
N GLN A 128 -2.06 11.89 17.12
CA GLN A 128 -2.80 12.37 18.30
C GLN A 128 -2.04 13.52 18.99
N GLY A 129 -2.70 14.65 19.14
CA GLY A 129 -2.10 15.85 19.76
C GLY A 129 -1.22 16.69 18.84
N SER A 130 -0.98 16.28 17.57
CA SER A 130 -0.20 17.06 16.62
C SER A 130 -1.07 17.90 15.69
N ALA A 131 -0.45 18.89 15.04
CA ALA A 131 -1.06 19.61 13.93
C ALA A 131 -1.15 18.71 12.68
N TRP A 132 -2.05 19.05 11.75
CA TRP A 132 -2.11 18.39 10.44
C TRP A 132 -0.81 18.63 9.65
N MET A 133 -0.26 17.55 9.13
CA MET A 133 0.73 17.59 8.07
C MET A 133 -0.03 17.51 6.74
N ASP A 134 -0.12 18.62 6.03
CA ASP A 134 -0.74 18.72 4.70
C ASP A 134 0.34 18.53 3.63
N SER A 135 0.15 17.58 2.74
CA SER A 135 1.11 17.30 1.66
C SER A 135 1.09 18.34 0.54
N GLY A 136 0.07 19.19 0.47
CA GLY A 136 -0.21 20.06 -0.67
C GLY A 136 -0.75 19.34 -1.91
N ILE A 137 -0.80 18.00 -1.91
CA ILE A 137 -1.22 17.18 -3.04
C ILE A 137 -2.69 16.82 -2.94
N SER A 138 -3.46 17.04 -4.02
CA SER A 138 -4.88 16.67 -4.07
C SER A 138 -5.07 15.18 -3.84
N SER A 139 -6.00 14.83 -2.95
CA SER A 139 -6.39 13.46 -2.68
C SER A 139 -7.41 12.89 -3.68
N HIS A 140 -7.91 13.73 -4.61
CA HIS A 140 -8.93 13.30 -5.58
C HIS A 140 -8.36 12.59 -6.82
N SER A 141 -7.05 12.51 -6.93
CA SER A 141 -6.37 11.71 -7.96
C SER A 141 -5.58 10.59 -7.32
N PRO A 142 -5.47 9.42 -7.96
CA PRO A 142 -4.68 8.32 -7.44
C PRO A 142 -3.24 8.74 -7.17
N ALA A 143 -2.73 8.36 -6.01
CA ALA A 143 -1.34 8.62 -5.63
C ALA A 143 -0.80 7.47 -4.76
N LEU A 144 0.51 7.37 -4.75
CA LEU A 144 1.27 6.51 -3.86
C LEU A 144 1.55 7.28 -2.57
N ILE A 145 1.02 6.79 -1.46
CA ILE A 145 1.15 7.41 -0.15
C ILE A 145 1.98 6.50 0.74
N THR A 146 3.03 7.04 1.35
CA THR A 146 3.82 6.33 2.36
C THR A 146 3.82 7.12 3.66
N MET A 147 3.47 6.43 4.73
CA MET A 147 3.62 6.90 6.08
C MET A 147 4.65 6.04 6.81
N GLN A 148 5.58 6.67 7.49
CA GLN A 148 6.53 6.00 8.37
C GLN A 148 6.50 6.59 9.77
N LEU A 149 6.50 5.71 10.76
CA LEU A 149 6.68 6.03 12.17
C LEU A 149 8.05 5.54 12.61
N HIS A 150 8.87 6.45 13.09
CA HIS A 150 10.15 6.16 13.73
C HIS A 150 10.04 6.44 15.23
N PRO A 151 10.90 5.87 16.06
CA PRO A 151 10.97 6.30 17.46
C PRO A 151 11.18 7.81 17.57
N GLY A 152 10.18 8.50 18.12
CA GLY A 152 10.22 9.95 18.34
C GLY A 152 9.83 10.84 17.15
N ASN A 153 9.62 10.29 15.95
CA ASN A 153 9.20 11.09 14.79
C ASN A 153 8.35 10.31 13.79
N TYR A 154 7.77 11.02 12.84
CA TYR A 154 7.04 10.43 11.71
C TYR A 154 7.29 11.20 10.42
N ALA A 155 7.08 10.54 9.28
CA ALA A 155 7.24 11.12 7.95
C ALA A 155 6.09 10.74 7.04
N LEU A 156 5.70 11.68 6.18
CA LEU A 156 4.73 11.49 5.10
C LEU A 156 5.43 11.66 3.75
N TYR A 157 5.23 10.69 2.87
CA TYR A 157 5.66 10.78 1.48
C TYR A 157 4.44 10.66 0.57
N VAL A 158 4.42 11.44 -0.50
CA VAL A 158 3.44 11.33 -1.58
C VAL A 158 4.21 11.19 -2.89
N ASN A 159 3.93 10.11 -3.61
CA ASN A 159 4.65 9.74 -4.83
C ASN A 159 6.17 9.70 -4.63
N GLY A 160 6.64 9.14 -3.52
CA GLY A 160 8.05 9.03 -3.16
C GLY A 160 8.72 10.33 -2.71
N ILE A 161 8.00 11.46 -2.67
CA ILE A 161 8.51 12.77 -2.25
C ILE A 161 8.17 12.98 -0.78
N ASN A 162 9.17 13.25 0.06
CA ASN A 162 8.95 13.64 1.45
C ASN A 162 8.16 14.97 1.50
N LYS A 163 6.99 14.95 2.15
CA LYS A 163 6.10 16.09 2.32
C LYS A 163 6.20 16.73 3.69
N GLY A 164 6.88 16.08 4.60
CA GLY A 164 7.14 16.59 5.94
C GLY A 164 7.51 15.48 6.92
N THR A 165 8.07 15.92 8.03
CA THR A 165 8.35 15.11 9.21
C THR A 165 7.79 15.82 10.42
N GLY A 166 7.37 15.05 11.42
CA GLY A 166 6.91 15.59 12.69
C GLY A 166 7.49 14.79 13.85
N THR A 167 7.46 15.37 15.04
CA THR A 167 7.83 14.69 16.27
C THR A 167 6.62 13.98 16.85
N ASP A 168 6.78 12.73 17.25
CA ASP A 168 5.73 11.94 17.88
C ASP A 168 6.37 11.00 18.92
N PRO A 169 6.10 11.22 20.21
CA PRO A 169 6.58 10.34 21.26
C PRO A 169 5.78 9.05 21.38
N VAL A 170 4.72 8.88 20.59
CA VAL A 170 3.76 7.78 20.74
C VAL A 170 4.16 6.58 19.88
N ALA A 171 3.97 5.39 20.43
CA ALA A 171 4.21 4.09 19.80
C ALA A 171 3.45 3.89 18.46
N PRO A 172 3.81 2.87 17.68
CA PRO A 172 3.05 2.44 16.50
C PRO A 172 1.55 2.36 16.78
N THR A 173 0.73 2.61 15.77
CA THR A 173 -0.73 2.67 15.94
C THR A 173 -1.37 1.39 15.43
N SER A 174 -2.19 0.77 16.26
CA SER A 174 -3.02 -0.36 15.84
C SER A 174 -4.07 0.07 14.84
N ALA A 175 -4.21 -0.68 13.77
CA ALA A 175 -5.30 -0.52 12.82
C ALA A 175 -6.19 -1.78 12.85
N THR A 176 -7.49 -1.55 12.98
CA THR A 176 -8.51 -2.62 13.00
C THR A 176 -9.49 -2.49 11.84
N LYS A 177 -9.39 -1.45 11.02
CA LYS A 177 -10.32 -1.18 9.91
C LYS A 177 -9.59 -0.63 8.68
N VAL A 178 -10.12 -1.01 7.51
CA VAL A 178 -9.85 -0.39 6.21
C VAL A 178 -11.12 0.34 5.77
N GLY A 179 -11.00 1.59 5.33
CA GLY A 179 -12.14 2.36 4.82
C GLY A 179 -12.98 3.08 5.89
N ASN A 180 -12.46 3.26 7.11
CA ASN A 180 -13.21 3.93 8.18
C ASN A 180 -13.44 5.43 7.88
N ASP A 181 -14.70 5.87 7.79
CA ASP A 181 -15.10 7.23 7.39
C ASP A 181 -14.46 7.70 6.06
N PHE A 182 -14.10 6.77 5.19
CA PHE A 182 -13.42 7.03 3.93
C PHE A 182 -14.36 6.75 2.75
N ALA A 183 -14.51 7.73 1.86
CA ALA A 183 -15.09 7.51 0.54
C ALA A 183 -14.00 7.71 -0.51
N GLY A 184 -13.79 6.68 -1.33
CA GLY A 184 -12.73 6.67 -2.33
C GLY A 184 -12.33 5.27 -2.73
N ASP A 185 -11.23 5.17 -3.44
CA ASP A 185 -10.71 3.93 -3.97
C ASP A 185 -9.39 3.57 -3.28
N ILE A 186 -9.23 2.31 -2.94
CA ILE A 186 -7.95 1.74 -2.48
C ILE A 186 -7.58 0.64 -3.47
N ALA A 187 -6.45 0.81 -4.14
CA ALA A 187 -5.92 -0.12 -5.12
C ALA A 187 -5.05 -1.20 -4.46
N GLU A 188 -4.15 -0.78 -3.57
CA GLU A 188 -3.29 -1.71 -2.83
C GLU A 188 -2.82 -1.06 -1.54
N LEU A 189 -2.69 -1.87 -0.48
CA LEU A 189 -2.25 -1.44 0.83
C LEU A 189 -1.27 -2.44 1.40
N ILE A 190 -0.08 -1.97 1.79
CA ILE A 190 1.00 -2.78 2.35
C ILE A 190 1.44 -2.14 3.67
N ALA A 191 1.53 -2.94 4.75
CA ALA A 191 1.92 -2.43 6.05
C ALA A 191 2.96 -3.32 6.74
N TYR A 192 3.89 -2.66 7.44
CA TYR A 192 5.03 -3.25 8.15
C TYR A 192 5.03 -2.84 9.61
N ASP A 193 5.55 -3.70 10.48
CA ASP A 193 5.73 -3.43 11.91
C ASP A 193 6.95 -2.57 12.24
N SER A 194 7.75 -2.23 11.26
CA SER A 194 8.97 -1.45 11.41
C SER A 194 9.04 -0.29 10.42
N ALA A 195 9.79 0.74 10.77
CA ALA A 195 10.16 1.79 9.82
C ALA A 195 11.12 1.22 8.78
N LEU A 196 10.74 1.27 7.51
CA LEU A 196 11.57 0.75 6.43
C LEU A 196 12.78 1.66 6.19
N SER A 197 13.93 1.05 5.88
CA SER A 197 15.05 1.81 5.32
C SER A 197 14.66 2.43 3.97
N GLU A 198 15.32 3.51 3.58
CA GLU A 198 15.03 4.20 2.31
C GLU A 198 15.07 3.25 1.10
N GLY A 199 16.08 2.38 1.03
CA GLY A 199 16.21 1.44 -0.07
C GLY A 199 15.05 0.42 -0.14
N VAL A 200 14.56 -0.07 1.00
CA VAL A 200 13.40 -0.96 1.07
C VAL A 200 12.11 -0.19 0.75
N ARG A 201 11.94 1.01 1.30
CA ARG A 201 10.82 1.89 1.00
C ARG A 201 10.74 2.18 -0.50
N HIS A 202 11.82 2.62 -1.14
CA HIS A 202 11.89 2.84 -2.58
C HIS A 202 11.54 1.59 -3.38
N LYS A 203 11.95 0.40 -2.89
CA LYS A 203 11.64 -0.86 -3.57
C LYS A 203 10.13 -1.13 -3.57
N VAL A 204 9.45 -0.95 -2.45
CA VAL A 204 7.99 -1.12 -2.35
C VAL A 204 7.24 -0.03 -3.11
N GLU A 205 7.66 1.23 -2.95
CA GLU A 205 7.10 2.37 -3.69
C GLU A 205 7.24 2.17 -5.21
N GLY A 206 8.41 1.73 -5.68
CA GLY A 206 8.65 1.44 -7.08
C GLY A 206 7.78 0.31 -7.62
N TYR A 207 7.61 -0.77 -6.84
CA TYR A 207 6.70 -1.85 -7.19
C TYR A 207 5.27 -1.33 -7.40
N LEU A 208 4.73 -0.62 -6.41
CA LEU A 208 3.37 -0.08 -6.46
C LEU A 208 3.21 0.92 -7.61
N ALA A 209 4.17 1.82 -7.78
CA ALA A 209 4.11 2.82 -8.85
C ALA A 209 4.06 2.17 -10.24
N HIS A 210 4.93 1.20 -10.53
CA HIS A 210 4.94 0.52 -11.82
C HIS A 210 3.74 -0.41 -12.04
N LYS A 211 3.21 -1.03 -10.97
CA LYS A 211 2.01 -1.84 -11.08
C LYS A 211 0.79 -0.99 -11.40
N TRP A 212 0.63 0.12 -10.69
CA TRP A 212 -0.57 0.96 -10.77
C TRP A 212 -0.45 2.13 -11.76
N GLY A 213 0.63 2.20 -12.57
CA GLY A 213 0.82 3.22 -13.60
C GLY A 213 1.13 4.61 -13.05
N LEU A 214 1.77 4.68 -11.89
CA LEU A 214 2.14 5.93 -11.20
C LEU A 214 3.64 6.25 -11.27
N GLU A 215 4.44 5.48 -12.01
CA GLU A 215 5.89 5.66 -12.12
C GLU A 215 6.27 7.06 -12.64
N SER A 216 5.44 7.64 -13.49
CA SER A 216 5.66 9.01 -13.98
C SER A 216 5.58 10.06 -12.87
N SER A 217 4.87 9.78 -11.79
CA SER A 217 4.70 10.67 -10.63
C SER A 217 5.86 10.58 -9.62
N LEU A 218 6.71 9.54 -9.69
CA LEU A 218 7.90 9.45 -8.84
C LEU A 218 8.92 10.55 -9.21
N PRO A 219 9.69 11.08 -8.25
CA PRO A 219 10.73 12.06 -8.55
C PRO A 219 11.88 11.44 -9.35
N SER A 220 12.62 12.27 -10.11
CA SER A 220 13.77 11.80 -10.91
C SER A 220 14.87 11.15 -10.06
N THR A 221 14.93 11.46 -8.79
CA THR A 221 15.87 10.89 -7.81
C THR A 221 15.43 9.55 -7.23
N HIS A 222 14.18 9.12 -7.49
CA HIS A 222 13.70 7.85 -6.98
C HIS A 222 14.36 6.67 -7.69
N THR A 223 14.93 5.73 -6.93
CA THR A 223 15.70 4.58 -7.45
C THR A 223 14.98 3.80 -8.56
N TYR A 224 13.65 3.69 -8.44
CA TYR A 224 12.82 2.92 -9.40
C TYR A 224 11.93 3.83 -10.26
N LYS A 225 12.37 5.04 -10.55
CA LYS A 225 11.67 5.95 -11.49
C LYS A 225 11.55 5.36 -12.88
N VAL A 226 12.60 4.73 -13.37
CA VAL A 226 12.70 4.23 -14.75
C VAL A 226 12.57 2.71 -14.81
N GLY A 227 13.11 1.98 -13.85
CA GLY A 227 13.16 0.51 -13.84
C GLY A 227 12.32 -0.10 -12.72
N LYS A 228 11.67 -1.22 -13.01
CA LYS A 228 10.92 -1.98 -12.01
C LYS A 228 11.85 -2.64 -10.98
N PRO A 229 11.51 -2.66 -9.68
CA PRO A 229 12.29 -3.38 -8.69
C PRO A 229 12.23 -4.89 -8.96
N ALA A 230 13.37 -5.57 -8.80
CA ALA A 230 13.40 -7.02 -8.72
C ALA A 230 13.16 -7.46 -7.27
N PHE A 231 12.13 -8.26 -7.04
CA PHE A 231 11.97 -9.01 -5.80
C PHE A 231 12.58 -10.39 -6.04
N GLY A 232 13.53 -10.79 -5.22
CA GLY A 232 14.37 -11.95 -5.46
C GLY A 232 13.58 -13.22 -5.81
N GLY A 233 13.56 -13.57 -7.09
CA GLY A 233 13.53 -14.95 -7.51
C GLY A 233 14.89 -15.57 -7.14
N ALA A 234 14.93 -16.86 -6.82
CA ALA A 234 16.14 -17.60 -6.57
C ALA A 234 17.23 -17.14 -7.54
N GLN A 235 18.37 -16.71 -7.03
CA GLN A 235 19.56 -16.52 -7.85
C GLN A 235 19.81 -17.87 -8.50
N VAL A 236 19.53 -17.99 -9.77
CA VAL A 236 20.07 -19.07 -10.56
C VAL A 236 21.57 -18.83 -10.59
N LEU A 237 22.27 -19.47 -9.67
CA LEU A 237 23.72 -19.58 -9.76
C LEU A 237 23.97 -20.38 -11.04
N THR A 238 24.23 -19.68 -12.12
CA THR A 238 24.85 -20.29 -13.31
C THR A 238 26.25 -20.70 -12.87
N PHE A 239 26.39 -21.96 -12.47
CA PHE A 239 27.70 -22.58 -12.37
C PHE A 239 28.25 -22.62 -13.81
N GLN A 240 29.21 -21.77 -14.10
CA GLN A 240 30.07 -22.02 -15.25
C GLN A 240 30.84 -23.30 -14.94
N PRO A 241 30.75 -24.32 -15.80
CA PRO A 241 31.61 -25.49 -15.63
C PRO A 241 33.06 -24.98 -15.70
N LEU A 242 33.84 -25.33 -14.67
CA LEU A 242 35.27 -25.18 -14.73
C LEU A 242 35.74 -25.94 -15.96
N SER A 243 36.24 -25.24 -16.96
CA SER A 243 36.91 -25.86 -18.08
C SER A 243 38.07 -26.71 -17.54
N ASP A 244 38.03 -28.01 -17.79
CA ASP A 244 39.16 -28.92 -17.55
C ASP A 244 40.43 -28.30 -18.10
N LYS A 245 41.33 -27.90 -17.22
CA LYS A 245 42.69 -27.66 -17.62
C LYS A 245 43.27 -29.01 -17.95
N GLN A 246 43.54 -29.20 -19.21
CA GLN A 246 44.28 -30.28 -19.82
C GLN A 246 45.37 -30.87 -18.93
N ALA A 247 45.25 -32.15 -18.68
CA ALA A 247 46.41 -32.98 -18.45
C ALA A 247 47.24 -32.97 -19.77
N GLY A 248 48.49 -32.51 -19.65
CA GLY A 248 49.35 -32.48 -20.81
C GLY A 248 50.79 -32.15 -20.44
N GLN A 249 51.59 -33.20 -20.32
CA GLN A 249 53.04 -33.35 -20.38
C GLN A 249 53.83 -33.07 -19.12
#